data_9ddf723819a66d6384bd9d1859a47890
#
_entry.id   9ddf723819a66d6384bd9d1859a47890
#
_cell.length_a   1.000
_cell.length_b   1.000
_cell.length_c   1.000
_cell.angle_alpha   90.00
_cell.angle_beta   90.00
_cell.angle_gamma   90.00
#
_symmetry.space_group_name_H-M   'P 1'
#
loop_
_entity.id
_entity.type
_entity.pdbx_description
1 polymer ?
#
loop_
_entity_poly.entity_id
_entity_poly.type
_entity_poly.pdbx_seq_one_letter_code
_entity_poly.pdbx_strand_id
1 'polypeptide(L)'
;MTKIVIIGGGIVGAMIAYELSTCAHLDITLIEQHQSASGSTGAALGVLMGAISQKIKGRAWKLRENSLKRYETLIPELESLTGQTIPYNRQGIVMLGLTQDELDKWQTLVEIRHAQGWDLELWTTEELLKHCPQ
;
A
#
# COMPACT_ATOMS: atom_id res chain seq x y z
N MET A 1 -16.20 -23.54 -17.11
CA MET A 1 -15.21 -22.56 -16.64
C MET A 1 -15.51 -21.22 -17.29
N THR A 2 -15.59 -20.16 -16.51
CA THR A 2 -15.79 -18.80 -17.02
C THR A 2 -14.43 -18.24 -17.43
N LYS A 3 -14.33 -17.76 -18.68
CA LYS A 3 -13.10 -17.13 -19.20
C LYS A 3 -13.08 -15.65 -18.87
N ILE A 4 -11.97 -15.20 -18.30
CA ILE A 4 -11.74 -13.78 -17.96
C ILE A 4 -10.45 -13.35 -18.64
N VAL A 5 -10.53 -12.23 -19.36
CA VAL A 5 -9.36 -11.58 -19.96
C VAL A 5 -9.09 -10.28 -19.23
N ILE A 6 -7.87 -10.12 -18.75
CA ILE A 6 -7.38 -8.91 -18.09
C ILE A 6 -6.40 -8.22 -19.03
N ILE A 7 -6.62 -6.95 -19.32
CA ILE A 7 -5.75 -6.17 -20.20
C ILE A 7 -4.91 -5.20 -19.35
N GLY A 8 -3.59 -5.37 -19.41
CA GLY A 8 -2.60 -4.58 -18.68
C GLY A 8 -1.93 -5.38 -17.57
N GLY A 9 -0.61 -5.58 -17.68
CA GLY A 9 0.27 -6.29 -16.74
C GLY A 9 0.94 -5.38 -15.69
N GLY A 10 0.35 -4.22 -15.39
CA GLY A 10 0.75 -3.41 -14.24
C GLY A 10 0.23 -4.00 -12.92
N ILE A 11 0.54 -3.35 -11.78
CA ILE A 11 0.20 -3.85 -10.44
C ILE A 11 -1.30 -4.18 -10.28
N VAL A 12 -2.18 -3.37 -10.86
CA VAL A 12 -3.64 -3.60 -10.75
C VAL A 12 -4.05 -4.86 -11.48
N GLY A 13 -3.65 -5.02 -12.75
CA GLY A 13 -4.01 -6.19 -13.55
C GLY A 13 -3.37 -7.47 -13.01
N ALA A 14 -2.11 -7.40 -12.59
CA ALA A 14 -1.41 -8.52 -11.98
C ALA A 14 -2.10 -8.98 -10.68
N MET A 15 -2.49 -8.04 -9.79
CA MET A 15 -3.20 -8.38 -8.56
C MET A 15 -4.58 -8.97 -8.83
N ILE A 16 -5.33 -8.44 -9.79
CA ILE A 16 -6.63 -9.00 -10.18
C ILE A 16 -6.44 -10.43 -10.70
N ALA A 17 -5.46 -10.64 -11.57
CA ALA A 17 -5.15 -11.98 -12.12
C ALA A 17 -4.77 -12.95 -11.00
N TYR A 18 -3.92 -12.52 -10.08
CA TYR A 18 -3.45 -13.32 -8.96
C TYR A 18 -4.62 -13.72 -8.02
N GLU A 19 -5.40 -12.76 -7.55
CA GLU A 19 -6.53 -13.04 -6.66
C GLU A 19 -7.59 -13.93 -7.34
N LEU A 20 -7.87 -13.73 -8.61
CA LEU A 20 -8.82 -14.56 -9.35
C LEU A 20 -8.28 -15.96 -9.68
N SER A 21 -6.97 -16.13 -9.79
CA SER A 21 -6.34 -17.44 -10.10
C SER A 21 -6.59 -18.49 -9.00
N THR A 22 -6.91 -18.06 -7.79
CA THR A 22 -7.29 -18.95 -6.68
C THR A 22 -8.67 -19.58 -6.86
N CYS A 23 -9.48 -19.08 -7.80
CA CYS A 23 -10.83 -19.54 -8.06
C CYS A 23 -10.85 -20.66 -9.12
N ALA A 24 -10.97 -21.92 -8.74
CA ALA A 24 -10.85 -23.10 -9.63
C ALA A 24 -11.81 -23.13 -10.83
N HIS A 25 -12.91 -22.35 -10.81
CA HIS A 25 -13.88 -22.29 -11.90
C HIS A 25 -13.60 -21.19 -12.94
N LEU A 26 -12.53 -20.42 -12.75
CA LEU A 26 -12.12 -19.34 -13.63
C LEU A 26 -10.92 -19.77 -14.49
N ASP A 27 -10.91 -19.29 -15.74
CA ASP A 27 -9.81 -19.41 -16.70
C ASP A 27 -9.31 -17.98 -16.97
N ILE A 28 -8.13 -17.65 -16.44
CA ILE A 28 -7.63 -16.26 -16.42
C ILE A 28 -6.54 -16.08 -17.46
N THR A 29 -6.74 -15.13 -18.35
CA THR A 29 -5.73 -14.67 -19.31
C THR A 29 -5.35 -13.23 -19.05
N LEU A 30 -4.08 -12.96 -18.77
CA LEU A 30 -3.52 -11.63 -18.65
C LEU A 30 -2.79 -11.25 -19.94
N ILE A 31 -3.16 -10.13 -20.53
CA ILE A 31 -2.55 -9.60 -21.77
C ILE A 31 -1.84 -8.29 -21.46
N GLU A 32 -0.55 -8.21 -21.81
CA GLU A 32 0.27 -7.00 -21.70
C GLU A 32 0.95 -6.73 -23.05
N GLN A 33 0.93 -5.49 -23.50
CA GLN A 33 1.51 -5.10 -24.79
C GLN A 33 3.05 -5.02 -24.78
N HIS A 34 3.63 -4.82 -23.59
CA HIS A 34 5.07 -4.67 -23.40
C HIS A 34 5.55 -5.60 -22.28
N GLN A 35 6.64 -5.27 -21.63
CA GLN A 35 7.09 -5.94 -20.44
C GLN A 35 6.18 -5.60 -19.25
N SER A 36 5.81 -6.58 -18.44
CA SER A 36 5.00 -6.37 -17.23
C SER A 36 5.64 -5.31 -16.32
N ALA A 37 4.81 -4.49 -15.75
CA ALA A 37 5.21 -3.37 -14.86
C ALA A 37 6.07 -2.28 -15.52
N SER A 38 6.27 -2.25 -16.82
CA SER A 38 7.11 -1.24 -17.49
C SER A 38 6.52 0.16 -17.56
N GLY A 39 5.23 0.32 -17.25
CA GLY A 39 4.53 1.62 -17.23
C GLY A 39 4.58 2.30 -15.86
N SER A 40 3.43 2.85 -15.44
CA SER A 40 3.28 3.57 -14.15
C SER A 40 3.70 2.75 -12.93
N THR A 41 3.55 1.43 -12.98
CA THR A 41 3.96 0.53 -11.90
C THR A 41 5.47 0.56 -11.69
N GLY A 42 6.25 0.46 -12.76
CA GLY A 42 7.71 0.52 -12.67
C GLY A 42 8.27 1.90 -12.34
N ALA A 43 7.51 2.96 -12.62
CA ALA A 43 7.88 4.33 -12.27
C ALA A 43 7.40 4.76 -10.87
N ALA A 44 6.64 3.91 -10.16
CA ALA A 44 6.11 4.23 -8.84
C ALA A 44 7.20 4.18 -7.77
N LEU A 45 7.11 5.09 -6.79
CA LEU A 45 8.02 5.14 -5.64
C LEU A 45 7.90 3.89 -4.72
N GLY A 46 6.80 3.15 -4.81
CA GLY A 46 6.59 1.95 -4.00
C GLY A 46 6.25 2.22 -2.52
N VAL A 47 5.67 3.38 -2.21
CA VAL A 47 5.33 3.76 -0.84
C VAL A 47 3.85 3.53 -0.55
N LEU A 48 3.55 2.83 0.55
CA LEU A 48 2.19 2.54 1.00
C LEU A 48 1.63 3.67 1.88
N MET A 49 1.17 4.74 1.26
CA MET A 49 0.72 5.97 1.94
C MET A 49 -0.72 5.91 2.47
N GLY A 50 -1.31 4.74 2.64
CA GLY A 50 -2.72 4.60 3.05
C GLY A 50 -3.01 5.22 4.42
N ALA A 51 -2.20 4.92 5.43
CA ALA A 51 -2.40 5.39 6.81
C ALA A 51 -2.29 6.91 6.96
N ILE A 52 -1.37 7.55 6.25
CA ILE A 52 -1.17 9.02 6.27
C ILE A 52 -2.09 9.77 5.30
N SER A 53 -2.98 9.08 4.62
CA SER A 53 -3.95 9.68 3.70
C SER A 53 -5.02 10.48 4.44
N GLN A 54 -5.36 11.68 3.92
CA GLN A 54 -6.48 12.49 4.43
C GLN A 54 -7.88 11.90 4.11
N LYS A 55 -7.95 10.74 3.46
CA LYS A 55 -9.21 10.01 3.28
C LYS A 55 -9.50 9.17 4.51
N ILE A 56 -10.29 9.70 5.42
CA ILE A 56 -10.52 9.14 6.77
C ILE A 56 -11.74 8.22 6.87
N LYS A 57 -12.64 8.22 5.86
CA LYS A 57 -13.90 7.44 5.85
C LYS A 57 -14.37 7.12 4.44
N GLY A 58 -15.43 6.31 4.37
CA GLY A 58 -16.10 5.93 3.13
C GLY A 58 -15.30 4.92 2.29
N ARG A 59 -15.72 4.73 1.03
CA ARG A 59 -15.15 3.71 0.13
C ARG A 59 -13.65 3.91 -0.10
N ALA A 60 -13.21 5.16 -0.22
CA ALA A 60 -11.80 5.47 -0.49
C ALA A 60 -10.89 5.10 0.68
N TRP A 61 -11.32 5.30 1.92
CA TRP A 61 -10.58 4.83 3.09
C TRP A 61 -10.59 3.30 3.16
N LYS A 62 -11.77 2.69 3.06
CA LYS A 62 -11.90 1.22 3.13
C LYS A 62 -11.02 0.50 2.11
N LEU A 63 -10.91 1.03 0.89
CA LEU A 63 -10.02 0.46 -0.13
C LEU A 63 -8.55 0.54 0.29
N ARG A 64 -8.11 1.70 0.80
CA ARG A 64 -6.72 1.87 1.28
C ARG A 64 -6.41 0.96 2.47
N GLU A 65 -7.31 0.94 3.43
CA GLU A 65 -7.19 0.09 4.62
C GLU A 65 -7.06 -1.39 4.24
N ASN A 66 -7.95 -1.88 3.39
CA ASN A 66 -7.89 -3.26 2.92
C ASN A 66 -6.60 -3.57 2.15
N SER A 67 -6.14 -2.62 1.32
CA SER A 67 -4.87 -2.78 0.60
C SER A 67 -3.69 -2.87 1.56
N LEU A 68 -3.59 -2.00 2.57
CA LEU A 68 -2.53 -2.07 3.57
C LEU A 68 -2.53 -3.42 4.31
N LYS A 69 -3.70 -3.86 4.78
CA LYS A 69 -3.85 -5.16 5.45
C LYS A 69 -3.48 -6.33 4.54
N ARG A 70 -3.82 -6.25 3.25
CA ARG A 70 -3.48 -7.30 2.28
C ARG A 70 -1.97 -7.42 2.04
N TYR A 71 -1.22 -6.32 2.06
CA TYR A 71 0.24 -6.37 1.91
C TYR A 71 0.92 -7.19 3.03
N GLU A 72 0.38 -7.18 4.25
CA GLU A 72 0.93 -7.94 5.37
C GLU A 72 0.88 -9.47 5.15
N THR A 73 -0.11 -9.94 4.42
CA THR A 73 -0.25 -11.37 4.08
C THR A 73 0.29 -11.69 2.69
N LEU A 74 0.17 -10.76 1.75
CA LEU A 74 0.57 -10.94 0.35
C LEU A 74 2.09 -11.13 0.21
N ILE A 75 2.88 -10.32 0.90
CA ILE A 75 4.35 -10.40 0.79
C ILE A 75 4.88 -11.78 1.16
N PRO A 76 4.62 -12.33 2.36
CA PRO A 76 5.07 -13.68 2.71
C PRO A 76 4.46 -14.77 1.82
N GLU A 77 3.24 -14.59 1.33
CA GLU A 77 2.59 -15.50 0.40
C GLU A 77 3.36 -15.56 -0.93
N LEU A 78 3.69 -14.42 -1.53
CA LEU A 78 4.44 -14.33 -2.76
C LEU A 78 5.89 -14.83 -2.59
N GLU A 79 6.55 -14.51 -1.48
CA GLU A 79 7.89 -15.05 -1.17
C GLU A 79 7.89 -16.57 -1.10
N SER A 80 6.88 -17.13 -0.43
CA SER A 80 6.71 -18.59 -0.35
C SER A 80 6.50 -19.26 -1.71
N LEU A 81 5.70 -18.62 -2.57
CA LEU A 81 5.37 -19.16 -3.92
C LEU A 81 6.51 -19.02 -4.91
N THR A 82 7.28 -17.96 -4.83
CA THR A 82 8.33 -17.65 -5.81
C THR A 82 9.74 -18.04 -5.37
N GLY A 83 9.95 -18.23 -4.08
CA GLY A 83 11.28 -18.40 -3.47
C GLY A 83 12.13 -17.13 -3.52
N GLN A 84 11.54 -15.98 -3.85
CA GLN A 84 12.24 -14.70 -3.96
C GLN A 84 11.91 -13.81 -2.77
N THR A 85 12.92 -13.15 -2.20
CA THR A 85 12.72 -12.14 -1.16
C THR A 85 12.20 -10.85 -1.78
N ILE A 86 11.10 -10.32 -1.25
CA ILE A 86 10.50 -9.05 -1.65
C ILE A 86 10.93 -7.96 -0.66
N PRO A 87 11.72 -6.96 -1.07
CA PRO A 87 12.08 -5.86 -0.18
C PRO A 87 10.84 -5.13 0.33
N TYR A 88 10.56 -5.27 1.62
CA TYR A 88 9.41 -4.65 2.27
C TYR A 88 9.82 -3.99 3.58
N ASN A 89 9.95 -2.66 3.56
CA ASN A 89 10.30 -1.89 4.75
C ASN A 89 9.05 -1.61 5.59
N ARG A 90 9.07 -2.05 6.85
CA ARG A 90 8.01 -1.88 7.84
C ARG A 90 8.32 -0.81 8.89
N GLN A 91 9.42 -0.08 8.75
CA GLN A 91 9.83 0.94 9.72
C GLN A 91 8.90 2.17 9.73
N GLY A 92 8.06 2.30 8.71
CA GLY A 92 7.11 3.39 8.60
C GLY A 92 7.55 4.50 7.64
N ILE A 93 6.82 5.60 7.69
CA ILE A 93 7.04 6.78 6.84
C ILE A 93 7.06 8.00 7.74
N VAL A 94 8.11 8.81 7.62
CA VAL A 94 8.18 10.11 8.30
C VAL A 94 7.70 11.20 7.34
N MET A 95 6.72 11.99 7.79
CA MET A 95 6.24 13.19 7.09
C MET A 95 6.61 14.43 7.91
N LEU A 96 7.18 15.42 7.27
CA LEU A 96 7.54 16.69 7.93
C LEU A 96 6.36 17.66 7.88
N GLY A 97 5.96 18.19 9.02
CA GLY A 97 5.05 19.34 9.15
C GLY A 97 5.87 20.60 9.35
N LEU A 98 5.71 21.58 8.46
CA LEU A 98 6.49 22.82 8.49
C LEU A 98 5.70 24.02 9.03
N THR A 99 4.38 23.88 9.14
CA THR A 99 3.49 24.94 9.61
C THR A 99 2.55 24.42 10.71
N GLN A 100 2.05 25.34 11.56
CA GLN A 100 1.12 24.98 12.62
C GLN A 100 -0.18 24.40 12.04
N ASP A 101 -0.69 24.95 10.96
CA ASP A 101 -1.91 24.44 10.29
C ASP A 101 -1.75 22.99 9.78
N GLU A 102 -0.55 22.61 9.38
CA GLU A 102 -0.25 21.21 9.01
C GLU A 102 -0.22 20.32 10.24
N LEU A 103 0.40 20.76 11.32
CA LEU A 103 0.46 20.00 12.58
C LEU A 103 -0.94 19.76 13.16
N ASP A 104 -1.82 20.75 13.16
CA ASP A 104 -3.20 20.62 13.64
C ASP A 104 -3.99 19.57 12.82
N LYS A 105 -3.79 19.55 11.49
CA LYS A 105 -4.38 18.52 10.61
C LYS A 105 -3.84 17.12 10.91
N TRP A 106 -2.54 17.03 11.19
CA TRP A 106 -1.91 15.76 11.56
C TRP A 106 -2.39 15.27 12.93
N GLN A 107 -2.52 16.17 13.92
CA GLN A 107 -3.06 15.84 15.23
C GLN A 107 -4.46 15.21 15.12
N THR A 108 -5.35 15.84 14.36
CA THR A 108 -6.68 15.31 14.08
C THR A 108 -6.62 13.95 13.39
N LEU A 109 -5.69 13.75 12.45
CA LEU A 109 -5.54 12.47 11.76
C LEU A 109 -5.04 11.36 12.69
N VAL A 110 -4.11 11.66 13.60
CA VAL A 110 -3.61 10.73 14.63
C VAL A 110 -4.78 10.16 15.44
N GLU A 111 -5.63 11.01 15.97
CA GLU A 111 -6.80 10.60 16.78
C GLU A 111 -7.72 9.66 15.98
N ILE A 112 -8.00 10.03 14.72
CA ILE A 112 -8.84 9.21 13.84
C ILE A 112 -8.18 7.85 13.55
N ARG A 113 -6.87 7.82 13.29
CA ARG A 113 -6.14 6.59 12.98
C ARG A 113 -6.04 5.66 14.17
N HIS A 114 -5.77 6.19 15.37
CA HIS A 114 -5.81 5.40 16.60
C HIS A 114 -7.19 4.77 16.83
N ALA A 115 -8.28 5.53 16.64
CA ALA A 115 -9.64 5.00 16.72
C ALA A 115 -9.93 3.91 15.65
N GLN A 116 -9.20 3.90 14.55
CA GLN A 116 -9.26 2.90 13.47
C GLN A 116 -8.28 1.74 13.66
N GLY A 117 -7.47 1.74 14.74
CA GLY A 117 -6.48 0.69 15.04
C GLY A 117 -5.17 0.82 14.26
N TRP A 118 -4.83 2.02 13.79
CA TRP A 118 -3.56 2.32 13.11
C TRP A 118 -2.63 3.12 14.00
N ASP A 119 -1.36 2.76 13.96
CA ASP A 119 -0.29 3.47 14.65
C ASP A 119 0.17 4.68 13.82
N LEU A 120 -0.05 5.87 14.35
CA LEU A 120 0.37 7.14 13.76
C LEU A 120 0.76 8.07 14.90
N GLU A 121 1.98 8.57 14.88
CA GLU A 121 2.54 9.42 15.94
C GLU A 121 2.89 10.80 15.40
N LEU A 122 2.82 11.78 16.27
CA LEU A 122 3.41 13.10 16.05
C LEU A 122 4.66 13.21 16.91
N TRP A 123 5.77 13.45 16.28
CA TRP A 123 7.04 13.67 16.94
C TRP A 123 7.37 15.16 17.03
N THR A 124 7.92 15.56 18.15
CA THR A 124 8.58 16.85 18.30
C THR A 124 9.89 16.86 17.50
N THR A 125 10.45 18.05 17.32
CA THR A 125 11.78 18.18 16.70
C THR A 125 12.86 17.38 17.46
N GLU A 126 12.77 17.35 18.80
CA GLU A 126 13.71 16.59 19.62
C GLU A 126 13.60 15.09 19.41
N GLU A 127 12.38 14.58 19.33
CA GLU A 127 12.11 13.17 19.03
C GLU A 127 12.55 12.80 17.62
N LEU A 128 12.27 13.64 16.64
CA LEU A 128 12.73 13.44 15.26
C LEU A 128 14.26 13.33 15.20
N LEU A 129 14.98 14.20 15.86
CA LEU A 129 16.46 14.18 15.88
C LEU A 129 17.05 12.95 16.59
N LYS A 130 16.33 12.34 17.54
CA LYS A 130 16.74 11.06 18.14
C LYS A 130 16.62 9.89 17.18
N HIS A 131 15.55 9.87 16.38
CA HIS A 131 15.27 8.77 15.45
C HIS A 131 15.95 8.94 14.10
N CYS A 132 16.19 10.18 13.69
CA CYS A 132 16.84 10.54 12.43
C CYS A 132 18.02 11.49 12.70
N PRO A 133 19.11 11.03 13.34
CA PRO A 133 20.29 11.84 13.56
C PRO A 133 20.94 12.20 12.23
N GLN A 134 21.40 13.46 12.07
CA GLN A 134 22.13 13.94 10.89
C GLN A 134 23.60 13.52 10.98
#